data_8be6003c30e3b9706c156fae178a6bda
#
_entry.id   8be6003c30e3b9706c156fae178a6bda
#
_cell.length_a   1.000
_cell.length_b   1.000
_cell.length_c   1.000
_cell.angle_alpha   90.00
_cell.angle_beta   90.00
_cell.angle_gamma   90.00
#
_symmetry.space_group_name_H-M   'P 1'
#
loop_
_entity.id
_entity.type
_entity.pdbx_description
1 polymer ?
#
loop_
_entity_poly.entity_id
_entity_poly.type
_entity_poly.pdbx_seq_one_letter_code
_entity_poly.pdbx_strand_id
1 'polypeptide(L)' 'MKCPVCETESEDITEHSFDGKSVRCPRCGDYDIAGSVYVPGNLTKLEAEGRLRALQRARQFAKGGERPMIKSSTL' A
#
# COMPACT_ATOMS: atom_id res chain seq x y z
N MET A 1 7.87 5.63 9.57
CA MET A 1 6.62 4.87 9.84
C MET A 1 6.83 3.40 9.58
N LYS A 2 6.01 2.56 10.16
CA LYS A 2 6.03 1.12 9.82
C LYS A 2 5.27 0.89 8.53
N CYS A 3 5.83 0.05 7.65
CA CYS A 3 5.16 -0.33 6.41
C CYS A 3 3.84 -1.04 6.72
N PRO A 4 2.71 -0.55 6.18
CA PRO A 4 1.41 -1.20 6.43
C PRO A 4 1.31 -2.64 5.93
N VAL A 5 2.20 -3.07 5.03
CA VAL A 5 2.19 -4.43 4.49
C VAL A 5 3.10 -5.35 5.28
N CYS A 6 4.38 -4.99 5.45
CA CYS A 6 5.37 -5.89 6.05
C CYS A 6 5.91 -5.43 7.41
N GLU A 7 5.47 -4.29 7.90
CA GLU A 7 5.86 -3.70 9.19
C GLU A 7 7.34 -3.29 9.30
N THR A 8 8.08 -3.34 8.22
CA THR A 8 9.47 -2.83 8.18
C THR A 8 9.45 -1.30 8.26
N GLU A 9 10.45 -0.72 8.91
CA GLU A 9 10.57 0.74 8.98
C GLU A 9 10.67 1.34 7.58
N SER A 10 9.83 2.33 7.29
CA SER A 10 9.62 2.85 5.94
C SER A 10 9.45 4.36 5.97
N GLU A 11 9.45 4.99 4.78
CA GLU A 11 9.22 6.42 4.65
C GLU A 11 7.79 6.71 4.20
N ASP A 12 7.20 7.75 4.79
CA ASP A 12 5.94 8.30 4.35
C ASP A 12 6.24 9.34 3.26
N ILE A 13 5.91 9.00 2.02
CA ILE A 13 6.13 9.89 0.87
C ILE A 13 4.83 10.46 0.30
N THR A 14 3.79 10.48 1.13
CA THR A 14 2.45 10.95 0.72
C THR A 14 2.50 12.41 0.32
N GLU A 15 1.97 12.73 -0.85
CA GLU A 15 1.83 14.10 -1.32
C GLU A 15 0.58 14.75 -0.71
N HIS A 16 0.60 16.07 -0.54
CA HIS A 16 -0.50 16.81 0.10
C HIS A 16 -1.84 16.63 -0.60
N SER A 17 -1.83 16.51 -1.93
CA SER A 17 -3.05 16.39 -2.71
C SER A 17 -3.57 14.97 -2.81
N PHE A 18 -2.82 13.99 -2.32
CA PHE A 18 -3.21 12.59 -2.44
C PHE A 18 -4.13 12.18 -1.29
N ASP A 19 -5.30 11.64 -1.63
CA ASP A 19 -6.26 11.14 -0.67
C ASP A 19 -5.96 9.67 -0.36
N GLY A 20 -4.95 9.43 0.46
CA GLY A 20 -4.50 8.09 0.82
C GLY A 20 -3.14 8.14 1.48
N LYS A 21 -2.37 7.10 1.31
CA LYS A 21 -1.02 7.00 1.87
C LYS A 21 -0.05 6.47 0.83
N SER A 22 1.09 7.12 0.69
CA SER A 22 2.19 6.65 -0.16
C SER A 22 3.36 6.24 0.71
N VAL A 23 3.91 5.06 0.43
CA VAL A 23 4.95 4.45 1.26
C VAL A 23 6.15 4.07 0.42
N ARG A 24 7.34 4.35 0.94
CA ARG A 24 8.60 3.84 0.39
C ARG A 24 9.18 2.85 1.38
N CYS A 25 9.11 1.58 1.06
CA CYS A 25 9.58 0.50 1.92
C CYS A 25 10.80 -0.18 1.31
N PRO A 26 11.88 -0.41 2.08
CA PRO A 26 13.07 -1.07 1.53
C PRO A 26 12.81 -2.52 1.11
N ARG A 27 11.76 -3.15 1.62
CA ARG A 27 11.40 -4.53 1.25
C ARG A 27 10.30 -4.60 0.20
N CYS A 28 9.28 -3.74 0.32
CA CYS A 28 8.10 -3.77 -0.56
C CYS A 28 8.23 -2.84 -1.77
N GLY A 29 9.15 -1.88 -1.72
CA GLY A 29 9.26 -0.85 -2.73
C GLY A 29 8.26 0.28 -2.50
N ASP A 30 8.10 1.15 -3.49
CA ASP A 30 7.16 2.26 -3.43
C ASP A 30 5.76 1.78 -3.81
N TYR A 31 4.75 2.15 -3.02
CA TYR A 31 3.36 1.83 -3.34
C TYR A 31 2.42 2.82 -2.66
N ASP A 32 1.19 2.86 -3.16
CA ASP A 32 0.15 3.73 -2.62
C ASP A 32 -0.99 2.89 -2.04
N ILE A 33 -1.70 3.46 -1.08
CA ILE A 33 -2.90 2.87 -0.49
C ILE A 33 -4.02 3.89 -0.64
N ALA A 34 -5.13 3.48 -1.27
CA ALA A 34 -6.30 4.37 -1.43
C ALA A 34 -6.85 4.77 -0.05
N GLY A 35 -7.32 6.00 0.07
CA GLY A 35 -7.86 6.52 1.33
C GLY A 35 -9.02 5.70 1.86
N SER A 36 -9.85 5.15 0.97
CA SER A 36 -10.97 4.29 1.34
C SER A 36 -10.53 2.97 1.98
N VAL A 37 -9.29 2.56 1.79
CA VAL A 37 -8.70 1.38 2.42
C VAL A 37 -7.90 1.77 3.66
N TYR A 38 -7.14 2.82 3.57
CA TYR A 38 -6.20 3.22 4.63
C TYR A 38 -6.91 3.78 5.85
N VAL A 39 -7.87 4.69 5.65
CA VAL A 39 -8.55 5.40 6.75
C VAL A 39 -9.34 4.44 7.64
N PRO A 40 -10.17 3.52 7.08
CA PRO A 40 -10.85 2.51 7.91
C PRO A 40 -9.93 1.43 8.45
N GLY A 41 -8.68 1.36 8.00
CA GLY A 41 -7.74 0.34 8.43
C GLY A 41 -8.00 -1.04 7.85
N ASN A 42 -8.67 -1.12 6.69
CA ASN A 42 -9.02 -2.40 6.08
C ASN A 42 -7.80 -3.24 5.73
N LEU A 43 -6.70 -2.61 5.34
CA LEU A 43 -5.47 -3.35 5.04
C LEU A 43 -4.83 -3.93 6.30
N THR A 44 -4.76 -3.13 7.37
CA THR A 44 -4.10 -3.56 8.60
C THR A 44 -4.89 -4.60 9.39
N LYS A 45 -6.19 -4.77 9.07
CA LYS A 45 -7.00 -5.83 9.64
C LYS A 45 -6.67 -7.20 9.07
N LEU A 46 -6.01 -7.24 7.91
CA LEU A 46 -5.63 -8.49 7.28
C LEU A 46 -4.39 -9.08 7.96
N GLU A 47 -4.24 -10.40 7.87
CA GLU A 47 -3.01 -11.07 8.27
C GLU A 47 -1.88 -10.67 7.32
N ALA A 48 -0.63 -10.94 7.74
CA ALA A 48 0.55 -10.59 6.94
C ALA A 48 0.46 -11.11 5.51
N GLU A 49 0.02 -12.37 5.34
CA GLU A 49 -0.14 -12.94 4.00
C GLU A 49 -1.20 -12.20 3.18
N GLY A 50 -2.31 -11.85 3.81
CA GLY A 50 -3.38 -11.10 3.13
C GLY A 50 -2.91 -9.74 2.67
N ARG A 51 -2.13 -9.05 3.52
CA ARG A 51 -1.56 -7.75 3.16
C ARG A 51 -0.60 -7.87 1.99
N LEU A 52 0.26 -8.89 2.01
CA LEU A 52 1.21 -9.11 0.93
C LEU A 52 0.50 -9.45 -0.39
N ARG A 53 -0.54 -10.28 -0.33
CA ARG A 53 -1.35 -10.61 -1.51
C ARG A 53 -2.01 -9.36 -2.10
N ALA A 54 -2.52 -8.47 -1.24
CA ALA A 54 -3.13 -7.23 -1.71
C ALA A 54 -2.11 -6.38 -2.48
N LEU A 55 -0.88 -6.29 -1.99
CA LEU A 55 0.17 -5.58 -2.68
C LEU A 55 0.54 -6.26 -4.01
N GLN A 56 0.63 -7.59 -4.02
CA GLN A 56 0.93 -8.34 -5.24
C GLN A 56 -0.14 -8.15 -6.31
N ARG A 57 -1.42 -8.15 -5.92
CA ARG A 57 -2.52 -7.86 -6.85
C ARG A 57 -2.41 -6.44 -7.38
N ALA A 58 -2.10 -5.47 -6.52
CA ALA A 58 -1.90 -4.09 -6.94
C ALA A 58 -0.78 -3.98 -7.98
N ARG A 59 0.31 -4.73 -7.80
CA ARG A 59 1.42 -4.77 -8.75
C ARG A 59 0.99 -5.31 -10.10
N GLN A 60 0.08 -6.29 -10.13
CA GLN A 60 -0.42 -6.88 -11.37
C GLN A 60 -1.25 -5.87 -12.18
N PHE A 61 -1.95 -4.96 -11.51
CA PHE A 61 -2.76 -3.95 -12.17
C PHE A 61 -1.99 -2.67 -12.49
N ALA A 62 -0.81 -2.48 -11.92
CA ALA A 62 0.01 -1.32 -12.20
C ALA A 62 0.61 -1.44 -13.59
N LYS A 63 0.55 -0.34 -14.35
CA LYS A 63 1.21 -0.27 -15.66
C LYS A 63 2.68 0.07 -15.48
N GLY A 64 3.51 -0.21 -16.46
CA GLY A 64 4.93 0.07 -16.40
C GLY A 64 5.20 1.51 -16.00
N GLY A 65 6.04 1.71 -14.98
CA GLY A 65 6.39 3.02 -14.46
C GLY A 65 5.44 3.60 -13.43
N GLU A 66 4.26 3.00 -13.21
CA GLU A 66 3.33 3.45 -12.18
C GLU A 66 3.58 2.72 -10.88
N ARG A 67 3.37 3.41 -9.75
CA ARG A 67 3.39 2.76 -8.45
C ARG A 67 2.13 1.90 -8.29
N PRO A 68 2.26 0.70 -7.70
CA PRO A 68 1.07 -0.08 -7.37
C PRO A 68 0.18 0.69 -6.39
N MET A 69 -1.14 0.57 -6.54
CA MET A 69 -2.09 1.16 -5.60
C MET A 69 -2.99 0.07 -5.02
N ILE A 70 -2.97 -0.06 -3.71
CA ILE A 70 -3.85 -0.99 -3.00
C ILE A 70 -5.21 -0.32 -2.86
N LYS A 71 -6.23 -0.93 -3.44
CA LYS A 71 -7.62 -0.46 -3.42
C LYS A 71 -8.51 -1.54 -2.81
N SER A 72 -9.76 -1.21 -2.54
CA SER A 72 -10.71 -2.21 -2.07
C SER A 72 -10.85 -3.38 -3.04
N SER A 73 -10.72 -3.14 -4.36
CA SER A 73 -10.77 -4.18 -5.38
C SER A 73 -9.56 -5.12 -5.38
N THR A 74 -8.46 -4.74 -4.72
CA THR A 74 -7.26 -5.58 -4.63
C THR A 74 -7.11 -6.30 -3.28
N LEU A 75 -8.00 -6.04 -2.36
CA LEU A 75 -7.96 -6.66 -1.02
C LEU A 75 -8.41 -8.12 -1.02
#